data_6c12132ee80fbcf4bcc55b220bf7742f
#
_entry.id   6c12132ee80fbcf4bcc55b220bf7742f
#
_cell.length_a   1.000
_cell.length_b   1.000
_cell.length_c   1.000
_cell.angle_alpha   90.00
_cell.angle_beta   90.00
_cell.angle_gamma   90.00
#
_symmetry.space_group_name_H-M   'P 1'
#
loop_
_entity.id
_entity.type
_entity.pdbx_description
1 polymer ?
#
loop_
_entity_poly.entity_id
_entity_poly.type
_entity_poly.pdbx_seq_one_letter_code
_entity_poly.pdbx_strand_id
1 'polypeptide(L)'
;MEEKVHRESSMIYITGDTHGDFTRFSAKRLRRTGMELTKEDYIIICGDFGLCWAKDKTFEYHCKNFAEKPYTILWVQGNHENYDMIGEYPLEEWHGGKVRHIIRDKVILLERGQVFEIEGKSFFAFGGASSHDIQGGIVNVKSYAYP
;
A
#
# COMPACT_ATOMS: atom_id res chain seq x y z
N MET A 1 -25.56 -21.56 13.72
CA MET A 1 -24.90 -20.41 14.41
C MET A 1 -23.40 -20.58 14.22
N GLU A 2 -22.83 -19.87 13.27
CA GLU A 2 -21.38 -19.87 13.10
C GLU A 2 -20.80 -19.04 14.25
N GLU A 3 -20.02 -19.67 15.12
CA GLU A 3 -19.20 -18.97 16.10
C GLU A 3 -18.23 -18.07 15.35
N LYS A 4 -18.46 -16.75 15.42
CA LYS A 4 -17.43 -15.78 15.05
C LYS A 4 -16.27 -16.00 16.01
N VAL A 5 -15.22 -16.64 15.53
CA VAL A 5 -13.93 -16.68 16.24
C VAL A 5 -13.50 -15.23 16.43
N HIS A 6 -13.70 -14.70 17.63
CA HIS A 6 -13.13 -13.41 18.03
C HIS A 6 -11.62 -13.60 18.10
N ARG A 7 -10.93 -13.12 17.09
CA ARG A 7 -9.48 -13.06 17.09
C ARG A 7 -9.05 -11.93 18.03
N GLU A 8 -8.35 -12.27 19.11
CA GLU A 8 -7.93 -11.32 20.15
C GLU A 8 -6.77 -10.40 19.72
N SER A 9 -6.18 -10.59 18.54
CA SER A 9 -5.05 -9.81 18.06
C SER A 9 -5.22 -9.40 16.60
N SER A 10 -4.81 -8.17 16.28
CA SER A 10 -4.63 -7.68 14.92
C SER A 10 -3.57 -8.51 14.18
N MET A 11 -3.73 -8.63 12.87
CA MET A 11 -2.76 -9.29 11.99
C MET A 11 -2.14 -8.29 11.03
N ILE A 12 -0.85 -8.46 10.80
CA ILE A 12 -0.11 -7.72 9.79
C ILE A 12 0.33 -8.72 8.72
N TYR A 13 -0.24 -8.59 7.52
CA TYR A 13 0.13 -9.39 6.36
C TYR A 13 1.09 -8.60 5.48
N ILE A 14 2.05 -9.28 4.88
CA ILE A 14 3.04 -8.66 3.99
C ILE A 14 2.93 -9.31 2.61
N THR A 15 2.90 -8.49 1.58
CA THR A 15 2.94 -8.91 0.17
C THR A 15 3.77 -7.92 -0.63
N GLY A 16 4.07 -8.22 -1.89
CA GLY A 16 4.81 -7.32 -2.77
C GLY A 16 4.23 -7.29 -4.18
N ASP A 17 4.74 -6.39 -4.99
CA ASP A 17 4.58 -6.26 -6.43
C ASP A 17 3.16 -6.53 -6.94
N THR A 18 2.28 -5.57 -6.79
CA THR A 18 0.92 -5.71 -7.31
C THR A 18 0.75 -5.15 -8.72
N HIS A 19 1.57 -4.17 -9.10
CA HIS A 19 1.55 -3.54 -10.43
C HIS A 19 0.13 -3.20 -10.94
N GLY A 20 -0.74 -2.74 -10.02
CA GLY A 20 -2.13 -2.41 -10.35
C GLY A 20 -3.07 -3.62 -10.45
N ASP A 21 -2.60 -4.85 -10.28
CA ASP A 21 -3.47 -6.02 -10.13
C ASP A 21 -3.87 -6.21 -8.66
N PHE A 22 -5.07 -5.74 -8.35
CA PHE A 22 -5.63 -5.78 -6.99
C PHE A 22 -6.55 -6.98 -6.76
N THR A 23 -6.58 -7.95 -7.65
CA THR A 23 -7.45 -9.15 -7.55
C THR A 23 -7.17 -9.96 -6.28
N ARG A 24 -5.90 -9.95 -5.81
CA ARG A 24 -5.50 -10.61 -4.56
C ARG A 24 -6.21 -10.06 -3.32
N PHE A 25 -6.67 -8.81 -3.36
CA PHE A 25 -7.37 -8.15 -2.27
C PHE A 25 -8.90 -8.27 -2.37
N SER A 26 -9.41 -9.01 -3.34
CA SER A 26 -10.84 -9.26 -3.44
C SER A 26 -11.33 -10.15 -2.29
N ALA A 27 -12.53 -9.87 -1.79
CA ALA A 27 -13.13 -10.66 -0.70
C ALA A 27 -13.21 -12.16 -1.04
N LYS A 28 -13.47 -12.49 -2.33
CA LYS A 28 -13.49 -13.87 -2.81
C LYS A 28 -12.12 -14.55 -2.67
N ARG A 29 -11.03 -13.85 -3.03
CA ARG A 29 -9.67 -14.38 -2.96
C ARG A 29 -9.25 -14.58 -1.50
N LEU A 30 -9.45 -13.58 -0.66
CA LEU A 30 -9.12 -13.62 0.76
C LEU A 30 -9.85 -14.77 1.47
N ARG A 31 -11.15 -14.93 1.24
CA ARG A 31 -11.91 -16.05 1.82
C ARG A 31 -11.39 -17.42 1.38
N ARG A 32 -10.95 -17.57 0.11
CA ARG A 32 -10.38 -18.84 -0.39
C ARG A 32 -9.08 -19.21 0.29
N THR A 33 -8.34 -18.24 0.84
CA THR A 33 -7.11 -18.45 1.63
C THR A 33 -7.38 -18.55 3.13
N GLY A 34 -8.65 -18.55 3.54
CA GLY A 34 -9.03 -18.57 4.95
C GLY A 34 -8.77 -17.26 5.70
N MET A 35 -8.56 -16.15 4.96
CA MET A 35 -8.28 -14.84 5.55
C MET A 35 -9.59 -14.05 5.70
N GLU A 36 -9.98 -13.78 6.94
CA GLU A 36 -11.01 -12.82 7.30
C GLU A 36 -10.34 -11.59 7.91
N LEU A 37 -10.22 -10.54 7.11
CA LEU A 37 -9.59 -9.30 7.53
C LEU A 37 -10.62 -8.35 8.16
N THR A 38 -10.22 -7.70 9.23
CA THR A 38 -11.02 -6.76 10.01
C THR A 38 -10.39 -5.37 10.00
N LYS A 39 -11.04 -4.41 10.63
CA LYS A 39 -10.54 -3.02 10.77
C LYS A 39 -9.25 -2.91 11.58
N GLU A 40 -8.91 -3.93 12.36
CA GLU A 40 -7.68 -3.99 13.16
C GLU A 40 -6.49 -4.56 12.37
N ASP A 41 -6.74 -5.06 11.16
CA ASP A 41 -5.72 -5.74 10.35
C ASP A 41 -5.06 -4.80 9.35
N TYR A 42 -3.80 -5.11 9.04
CA TYR A 42 -2.99 -4.39 8.06
C TYR A 42 -2.50 -5.32 6.97
N ILE A 43 -2.41 -4.79 5.75
CA ILE A 43 -1.66 -5.41 4.66
C ILE A 43 -0.54 -4.43 4.26
N ILE A 44 0.72 -4.88 4.34
CA ILE A 44 1.87 -4.10 3.89
C ILE A 44 2.25 -4.57 2.48
N ILE A 45 2.28 -3.65 1.52
CA ILE A 45 2.71 -3.89 0.15
C ILE A 45 4.14 -3.38 0.00
N CYS A 46 5.07 -4.29 -0.31
CA CYS A 46 6.48 -3.99 -0.43
C CYS A 46 6.86 -3.61 -1.86
N GLY A 47 6.49 -2.39 -2.25
CA GLY A 47 6.83 -1.81 -3.55
C GLY A 47 5.86 -2.11 -4.69
N ASP A 48 5.97 -1.30 -5.74
CA ASP A 48 5.27 -1.43 -7.01
C ASP A 48 3.75 -1.69 -6.86
N PHE A 49 3.11 -0.85 -6.03
CA PHE A 49 1.69 -0.98 -5.74
C PHE A 49 0.83 -0.73 -6.99
N GLY A 50 1.15 0.31 -7.73
CA GLY A 50 0.48 0.66 -8.97
C GLY A 50 -0.87 1.35 -8.81
N LEU A 51 -1.26 1.76 -7.59
CA LEU A 51 -2.48 2.54 -7.38
C LEU A 51 -2.31 3.98 -7.89
N CYS A 52 -1.22 4.64 -7.46
CA CYS A 52 -0.91 6.02 -7.86
C CYS A 52 -0.13 6.03 -9.18
N TRP A 53 -0.81 5.71 -10.28
CA TRP A 53 -0.20 5.70 -11.62
C TRP A 53 -0.60 6.91 -12.44
N ALA A 54 -1.90 7.21 -12.50
CA ALA A 54 -2.47 8.38 -13.13
C ALA A 54 -3.78 8.76 -12.44
N LYS A 55 -4.08 10.07 -12.36
CA LYS A 55 -5.37 10.57 -11.86
C LYS A 55 -6.45 10.42 -12.93
N ASP A 56 -6.99 9.23 -13.07
CA ASP A 56 -8.02 8.90 -14.04
C ASP A 56 -9.18 8.14 -13.40
N LYS A 57 -10.15 7.73 -14.22
CA LYS A 57 -11.31 6.96 -13.75
C LYS A 57 -10.95 5.61 -13.13
N THR A 58 -9.84 5.03 -13.56
CA THR A 58 -9.33 3.76 -13.00
C THR A 58 -8.83 3.97 -11.58
N PHE A 59 -8.08 5.05 -11.35
CA PHE A 59 -7.65 5.45 -10.02
C PHE A 59 -8.86 5.70 -9.10
N GLU A 60 -9.83 6.49 -9.56
CA GLU A 60 -11.05 6.79 -8.79
C GLU A 60 -11.82 5.52 -8.43
N TYR A 61 -11.95 4.59 -9.37
CA TYR A 61 -12.61 3.30 -9.14
C TYR A 61 -11.88 2.48 -8.07
N HIS A 62 -10.56 2.37 -8.15
CA HIS A 62 -9.79 1.64 -7.16
C HIS A 62 -9.80 2.31 -5.79
N CYS A 63 -9.76 3.65 -5.73
CA CYS A 63 -9.89 4.38 -4.48
C CYS A 63 -11.21 4.08 -3.76
N LYS A 64 -12.32 4.07 -4.48
CA LYS A 64 -13.63 3.68 -3.91
C LYS A 64 -13.59 2.26 -3.37
N ASN A 65 -13.06 1.31 -4.15
CA ASN A 65 -12.97 -0.08 -3.71
C ASN A 65 -12.10 -0.25 -2.46
N PHE A 66 -10.97 0.44 -2.37
CA PHE A 66 -10.11 0.37 -1.18
C PHE A 66 -10.73 1.07 0.03
N ALA A 67 -11.44 2.17 -0.15
CA ALA A 67 -12.13 2.86 0.93
C ALA A 67 -13.19 1.97 1.64
N GLU A 68 -13.78 1.03 0.90
CA GLU A 68 -14.78 0.08 1.42
C GLU A 68 -14.17 -1.16 2.10
N LYS A 69 -12.85 -1.37 1.97
CA LYS A 69 -12.20 -2.51 2.64
C LYS A 69 -12.25 -2.35 4.16
N PRO A 70 -12.46 -3.42 4.92
CA PRO A 70 -12.46 -3.32 6.37
C PRO A 70 -11.06 -3.03 6.95
N TYR A 71 -10.00 -3.50 6.32
CA TYR A 71 -8.60 -3.39 6.76
C TYR A 71 -7.89 -2.16 6.18
N THR A 72 -6.70 -1.87 6.70
CA THR A 72 -5.82 -0.80 6.24
C THR A 72 -4.70 -1.36 5.35
N ILE A 73 -4.43 -0.70 4.24
CA ILE A 73 -3.28 -0.97 3.39
C ILE A 73 -2.18 0.02 3.72
N LEU A 74 -1.01 -0.52 4.05
CA LEU A 74 0.25 0.20 4.16
C LEU A 74 1.10 -0.14 2.94
N TRP A 75 1.86 0.81 2.46
CA TRP A 75 2.61 0.65 1.23
C TRP A 75 3.99 1.27 1.35
N VAL A 76 5.01 0.54 0.93
CA VAL A 76 6.39 1.01 0.81
C VAL A 76 6.69 1.26 -0.65
N GLN A 77 7.41 2.31 -0.96
CA GLN A 77 7.73 2.70 -2.35
C GLN A 77 8.54 1.60 -3.07
N GLY A 78 8.18 1.35 -4.32
CA GLY A 78 8.96 0.52 -5.26
C GLY A 78 9.70 1.39 -6.28
N ASN A 79 10.22 0.77 -7.33
CA ASN A 79 10.85 1.49 -8.43
C ASN A 79 9.86 1.91 -9.54
N HIS A 80 8.69 1.27 -9.62
CA HIS A 80 7.62 1.60 -10.56
C HIS A 80 6.48 2.36 -9.86
N GLU A 81 6.73 3.62 -9.53
CA GLU A 81 5.77 4.49 -8.84
C GLU A 81 5.68 5.86 -9.55
N ASN A 82 4.51 6.49 -9.51
CA ASN A 82 4.39 7.89 -9.94
C ASN A 82 4.68 8.82 -8.77
N TYR A 83 5.95 9.13 -8.57
CA TYR A 83 6.42 9.93 -7.45
C TYR A 83 5.90 11.36 -7.45
N ASP A 84 5.63 11.96 -8.62
CA ASP A 84 5.04 13.29 -8.71
C ASP A 84 3.63 13.30 -8.17
N MET A 85 2.82 12.31 -8.56
CA MET A 85 1.46 12.14 -8.05
C MET A 85 1.45 11.87 -6.54
N ILE A 86 2.36 11.02 -6.06
CA ILE A 86 2.52 10.72 -4.63
C ILE A 86 2.93 11.98 -3.86
N GLY A 87 3.83 12.78 -4.41
CA GLY A 87 4.33 14.01 -3.81
C GLY A 87 3.28 15.09 -3.57
N GLU A 88 2.13 15.02 -4.26
CA GLU A 88 1.02 15.95 -4.05
C GLU A 88 0.28 15.73 -2.71
N TYR A 89 0.40 14.54 -2.12
CA TYR A 89 -0.20 14.24 -0.82
C TYR A 89 0.69 14.79 0.30
N PRO A 90 0.12 15.46 1.32
CA PRO A 90 0.91 16.05 2.40
C PRO A 90 1.58 14.97 3.26
N LEU A 91 2.75 15.31 3.80
CA LEU A 91 3.41 14.52 4.83
C LEU A 91 2.71 14.73 6.16
N GLU A 92 2.38 13.65 6.83
CA GLU A 92 1.72 13.64 8.14
C GLU A 92 2.43 12.68 9.09
N GLU A 93 2.29 12.93 10.38
CA GLU A 93 2.77 11.99 11.41
C GLU A 93 1.80 10.84 11.59
N TRP A 94 2.33 9.62 11.64
CA TRP A 94 1.56 8.42 11.89
C TRP A 94 2.46 7.35 12.53
N HIS A 95 2.07 6.82 13.70
CA HIS A 95 2.78 5.73 14.39
C HIS A 95 4.31 5.91 14.53
N GLY A 96 4.76 7.14 14.76
CA GLY A 96 6.16 7.49 15.00
C GLY A 96 6.97 7.86 13.76
N GLY A 97 6.39 7.78 12.57
CA GLY A 97 7.05 8.14 11.31
C GLY A 97 6.19 9.05 10.44
N LYS A 98 6.75 9.45 9.31
CA LYS A 98 6.08 10.27 8.29
C LYS A 98 5.39 9.37 7.26
N VAL A 99 4.18 9.74 6.89
CA VAL A 99 3.35 9.04 5.91
C VAL A 99 2.66 10.00 4.96
N ARG A 100 2.08 9.43 3.89
CA ARG A 100 1.11 10.12 3.04
C ARG A 100 -0.18 9.30 2.97
N HIS A 101 -1.28 9.91 3.34
CA HIS A 101 -2.60 9.28 3.21
C HIS A 101 -3.12 9.45 1.78
N ILE A 102 -3.02 8.41 0.98
CA ILE A 102 -3.62 8.39 -0.38
C ILE A 102 -5.14 8.31 -0.26
N ILE A 103 -5.60 7.46 0.65
CA ILE A 103 -6.97 7.41 1.12
C ILE A 103 -6.90 7.46 2.64
N ARG A 104 -7.55 8.47 3.24
CA ARG A 104 -7.50 8.71 4.69
C ARG A 104 -7.75 7.42 5.47
N ASP A 105 -6.78 7.04 6.30
CA ASP A 105 -6.81 5.88 7.20
C ASP A 105 -7.09 4.52 6.53
N LYS A 106 -6.96 4.44 5.21
CA LYS A 106 -7.21 3.22 4.41
C LYS A 106 -6.06 2.82 3.51
N VAL A 107 -5.45 3.75 2.82
CA VAL A 107 -4.26 3.50 2.00
C VAL A 107 -3.20 4.53 2.35
N ILE A 108 -2.15 4.07 2.99
CA ILE A 108 -1.14 4.91 3.62
C ILE A 108 0.23 4.53 3.07
N LEU A 109 0.91 5.49 2.46
CA LEU A 109 2.30 5.35 2.09
C LEU A 109 3.20 5.58 3.30
N LEU A 110 4.00 4.60 3.64
CA LEU A 110 5.07 4.72 4.63
C LEU A 110 6.28 5.38 3.97
N GLU A 111 6.64 6.58 4.43
CA GLU A 111 7.77 7.30 3.84
C GLU A 111 9.09 6.56 4.06
N ARG A 112 9.95 6.69 3.07
CA ARG A 112 11.28 6.07 3.03
C ARG A 112 12.16 6.55 4.19
N GLY A 113 12.85 5.61 4.83
CA GLY A 113 13.80 5.90 5.91
C GLY A 113 13.13 6.16 7.26
N GLN A 114 11.85 5.89 7.40
CA GLN A 114 11.09 6.07 8.63
C GLN A 114 10.96 4.75 9.41
N VAL A 115 10.77 4.87 10.72
CA VAL A 115 10.44 3.75 11.60
C VAL A 115 9.03 3.94 12.15
N PHE A 116 8.25 2.89 12.13
CA PHE A 116 6.86 2.88 12.58
C PHE A 116 6.65 1.84 13.66
N GLU A 117 5.89 2.20 14.69
CA GLU A 117 5.44 1.28 15.74
C GLU A 117 4.00 0.86 15.45
N ILE A 118 3.80 -0.36 14.97
CA ILE A 118 2.49 -0.89 14.59
C ILE A 118 2.23 -2.16 15.38
N GLU A 119 1.17 -2.19 16.18
CA GLU A 119 0.78 -3.35 16.99
C GLU A 119 1.94 -3.89 17.85
N GLY A 120 2.69 -2.99 18.46
CA GLY A 120 3.82 -3.32 19.33
C GLY A 120 5.04 -3.88 18.62
N LYS A 121 5.14 -3.71 17.30
CA LYS A 121 6.29 -4.10 16.49
C LYS A 121 6.87 -2.88 15.77
N SER A 122 8.19 -2.82 15.69
CA SER A 122 8.91 -1.77 14.93
C SER A 122 9.11 -2.20 13.49
N PHE A 123 8.74 -1.33 12.55
CA PHE A 123 8.92 -1.51 11.11
C PHE A 123 9.78 -0.39 10.55
N PHE A 124 10.90 -0.75 9.94
CA PHE A 124 11.70 0.20 9.16
C PHE A 124 11.27 0.15 7.71
N ALA A 125 10.71 1.26 7.21
CA ALA A 125 10.29 1.38 5.82
C ALA A 125 11.43 1.94 4.97
N PHE A 126 11.88 1.14 4.00
CA PHE A 126 12.88 1.57 3.04
C PHE A 126 12.58 0.91 1.69
N GLY A 127 12.45 1.73 0.66
CA GLY A 127 12.12 1.26 -0.68
C GLY A 127 12.58 2.23 -1.75
N GLY A 128 12.24 1.92 -3.00
CA GLY A 128 12.71 2.63 -4.18
C GLY A 128 14.11 2.17 -4.57
N ALA A 129 14.21 1.53 -5.70
CA ALA A 129 15.47 1.16 -6.32
C ALA A 129 15.64 1.96 -7.61
N SER A 130 16.87 2.09 -8.08
CA SER A 130 17.13 2.56 -9.46
C SER A 130 16.55 1.54 -10.44
N SER A 131 15.67 1.98 -11.33
CA SER A 131 15.12 1.08 -12.34
C SER A 131 16.06 0.99 -13.53
N HIS A 132 16.30 -0.23 -14.00
CA HIS A 132 17.05 -0.46 -15.23
C HIS A 132 16.31 0.04 -16.49
N ASP A 133 15.02 0.32 -16.40
CA ASP A 133 14.22 0.91 -17.48
C ASP A 133 14.74 2.28 -17.88
N ILE A 134 15.37 3.02 -16.98
CA ILE A 134 16.05 4.29 -17.28
C ILE A 134 17.23 4.06 -18.25
N GLN A 135 17.96 2.98 -18.09
CA GLN A 135 19.11 2.65 -18.93
C GLN A 135 18.69 2.32 -20.37
N GLY A 136 17.46 1.81 -20.55
CA GLY A 136 16.83 1.59 -21.85
C GLY A 136 16.23 2.85 -22.49
N GLY A 137 16.37 4.01 -21.87
CA GLY A 137 15.81 5.27 -22.37
C GLY A 137 14.30 5.41 -22.17
N ILE A 138 13.69 4.50 -21.42
CA ILE A 138 12.27 4.56 -21.07
C ILE A 138 12.12 5.48 -19.85
N VAL A 139 12.34 6.76 -20.04
CA VAL A 139 11.92 7.77 -19.08
C VAL A 139 10.48 8.14 -19.41
N ASN A 140 9.55 7.43 -18.84
CA ASN A 140 8.15 7.77 -18.96
C ASN A 140 7.75 8.56 -17.73
N VAL A 141 7.04 9.68 -17.92
CA VAL A 141 6.41 10.46 -16.85
C VAL A 141 5.48 9.66 -15.92
N LYS A 142 5.21 8.40 -16.24
CA LYS A 142 4.37 7.48 -15.46
C LYS A 142 5.13 6.33 -14.81
N SER A 143 6.39 6.16 -15.08
CA SER A 143 7.22 5.08 -14.56
C SER A 143 8.49 5.71 -14.02
N TYR A 144 8.37 6.33 -12.86
CA TYR A 144 9.53 6.90 -12.22
C TYR A 144 10.33 5.83 -11.52
N ALA A 145 11.48 5.59 -12.06
CA ALA A 145 12.56 5.04 -11.33
C ALA A 145 13.40 6.21 -10.84
N TYR A 146 13.32 6.49 -9.58
CA TYR A 146 14.29 7.37 -8.96
C TYR A 146 15.59 6.62 -8.71
N PRO A 147 16.75 7.27 -9.00
CA PRO A 147 18.03 6.72 -8.61
C PRO A 147 18.17 6.64 -7.08
#